data_12cad741b6a6adba3f79316f63cd924d
#
_entry.id   12cad741b6a6adba3f79316f63cd924d
#
_cell.length_a   1.000
_cell.length_b   1.000
_cell.length_c   1.000
_cell.angle_alpha   90.00
_cell.angle_beta   90.00
_cell.angle_gamma   90.00
#
_symmetry.space_group_name_H-M   'P 1'
#
loop_
_entity.id
_entity.type
_entity.pdbx_description
1 polymer ?
#
loop_
_entity_poly.entity_id
_entity_poly.type
_entity_poly.pdbx_seq_one_letter_code
_entity_poly.pdbx_strand_id
1 'polypeptide(L)'
;IIQFGGSHIQADVWSNRLRDHFQHIVPYNGAARGLYFPFKLIKSNASPYLKTTHNGEWKGFRNSVSYHRSPFGLLGARAELIDSTSLITFYVNKEHCVNCYFDQIDFLVQDSLNNHCIEILTDSIVSIELDTDRQSFILSNLVDSVAVLIERESHEKGKFSLFGLNFSSQLKGITYHSVGVNGASVPSYLRCEYFMDQIDLVNPDLIIFSIGINDAYEPSFLSETYFKNYDTLINLIKEQYPDANFLFTTNNDSYYKRKVVNERVVEAKKTMYKLAKKHDGVIWDLFSIMGGMNS
;
A
#
# COMPACT_ATOMS: atom_id res chain seq x y z
N ILE A 1 -10.35 6.07 2.85
CA ILE A 1 -10.02 6.03 1.42
C ILE A 1 -8.80 5.15 1.21
N ILE A 2 -8.83 4.24 0.24
CA ILE A 2 -7.66 3.44 -0.16
C ILE A 2 -7.39 3.59 -1.65
N GLN A 3 -6.14 3.86 -2.05
CA GLN A 3 -5.72 3.96 -3.45
C GLN A 3 -4.72 2.86 -3.80
N PHE A 4 -5.05 2.09 -4.82
CA PHE A 4 -4.18 1.07 -5.41
C PHE A 4 -3.47 1.58 -6.67
N GLY A 5 -2.19 1.27 -6.81
CA GLY A 5 -1.42 1.68 -7.99
C GLY A 5 -0.09 0.98 -8.19
N GLY A 6 0.69 1.50 -9.12
CA GLY A 6 2.04 1.06 -9.43
C GLY A 6 3.11 1.93 -8.77
N SER A 7 4.18 2.17 -9.51
CA SER A 7 5.34 2.94 -9.04
C SER A 7 5.03 4.39 -8.63
N HIS A 8 4.07 5.03 -9.27
CA HIS A 8 3.68 6.41 -8.96
C HIS A 8 2.98 6.52 -7.61
N ILE A 9 2.23 5.48 -7.18
CA ILE A 9 1.64 5.41 -5.84
C ILE A 9 2.69 4.98 -4.80
N GLN A 10 3.59 4.05 -5.15
CA GLN A 10 4.72 3.71 -4.28
C GLN A 10 5.61 4.93 -3.98
N ALA A 11 5.83 5.80 -4.95
CA ALA A 11 6.60 7.04 -4.77
C ALA A 11 5.94 8.02 -3.80
N ASP A 12 4.64 7.90 -3.58
CA ASP A 12 3.82 8.65 -2.63
C ASP A 12 3.77 10.18 -2.85
N VAL A 13 4.27 10.67 -3.97
CA VAL A 13 4.28 12.12 -4.24
C VAL A 13 2.87 12.64 -4.49
N TRP A 14 2.14 11.97 -5.37
CA TRP A 14 0.75 12.30 -5.67
C TRP A 14 -0.20 11.95 -4.52
N SER A 15 -0.10 10.73 -4.01
CA SER A 15 -0.95 10.26 -2.91
C SER A 15 -0.76 11.07 -1.62
N ASN A 16 0.46 11.55 -1.34
CA ASN A 16 0.67 12.46 -0.23
C ASN A 16 0.00 13.81 -0.43
N ARG A 17 0.00 14.36 -1.65
CA ARG A 17 -0.74 15.58 -1.97
C ARG A 17 -2.24 15.42 -1.77
N LEU A 18 -2.81 14.29 -2.20
CA LEU A 18 -4.23 14.00 -1.99
C LEU A 18 -4.53 13.82 -0.49
N ARG A 19 -3.69 13.10 0.24
CA ARG A 19 -3.81 12.94 1.69
C ARG A 19 -3.84 14.28 2.40
N ASP A 20 -2.87 15.12 2.11
CA ASP A 20 -2.77 16.47 2.68
C ASP A 20 -4.03 17.29 2.37
N HIS A 21 -4.51 17.25 1.12
CA HIS A 21 -5.73 17.95 0.72
C HIS A 21 -6.98 17.44 1.46
N PHE A 22 -7.19 16.12 1.52
CA PHE A 22 -8.32 15.55 2.25
C PHE A 22 -8.26 15.83 3.75
N GLN A 23 -7.06 15.85 4.31
CA GLN A 23 -6.86 16.18 5.70
C GLN A 23 -7.18 17.66 6.01
N HIS A 24 -7.06 18.58 5.08
CA HIS A 24 -7.40 20.00 5.27
C HIS A 24 -8.88 20.32 5.07
N ILE A 25 -9.64 19.48 4.33
CA ILE A 25 -11.08 19.71 4.09
C ILE A 25 -11.91 19.50 5.35
N VAL A 26 -11.48 18.60 6.24
CA VAL A 26 -12.23 18.25 7.44
C VAL A 26 -11.68 19.00 8.64
N PRO A 27 -12.47 19.87 9.29
CA PRO A 27 -12.08 20.46 10.57
C PRO A 27 -11.98 19.32 11.62
N TYR A 28 -10.96 19.31 12.43
CA TYR A 28 -10.59 18.26 13.40
C TYR A 28 -9.80 17.08 12.82
N ASN A 29 -8.70 17.41 12.25
CA ASN A 29 -7.92 16.49 11.48
C ASN A 29 -6.88 15.77 12.33
N GLY A 30 -7.22 14.57 12.75
CA GLY A 30 -6.33 13.65 13.46
C GLY A 30 -5.96 12.41 12.66
N ALA A 31 -6.18 12.42 11.34
CA ALA A 31 -5.89 11.26 10.53
C ALA A 31 -4.40 11.06 10.35
N ALA A 32 -3.93 9.87 10.72
CA ALA A 32 -2.55 9.45 10.58
C ALA A 32 -2.19 9.08 9.12
N ARG A 33 -0.97 8.60 8.93
CA ARG A 33 -0.43 8.19 7.63
C ARG A 33 -1.23 7.06 6.96
N GLY A 34 -1.81 6.18 7.75
CA GLY A 34 -2.43 4.94 7.28
C GLY A 34 -1.42 3.86 6.92
N LEU A 35 -1.82 2.98 5.99
CA LEU A 35 -0.99 1.85 5.54
C LEU A 35 0.36 2.31 4.96
N TYR A 36 1.39 1.58 5.35
CA TYR A 36 2.76 1.85 4.93
C TYR A 36 3.58 0.57 4.82
N PHE A 37 4.32 0.42 3.73
CA PHE A 37 5.35 -0.59 3.61
C PHE A 37 6.73 0.07 3.64
N PRO A 38 7.66 -0.38 4.52
CA PRO A 38 9.00 0.19 4.64
C PRO A 38 9.92 -0.30 3.50
N PHE A 39 9.73 0.24 2.31
CA PHE A 39 10.43 -0.18 1.09
C PHE A 39 11.96 -0.12 1.18
N LYS A 40 12.52 0.62 2.16
CA LYS A 40 13.96 0.63 2.42
C LYS A 40 14.49 -0.74 2.87
N LEU A 41 13.69 -1.53 3.62
CA LEU A 41 14.05 -2.90 4.02
C LEU A 41 14.33 -3.81 2.83
N ILE A 42 13.63 -3.58 1.73
CA ILE A 42 13.76 -4.38 0.50
C ILE A 42 14.54 -3.67 -0.62
N LYS A 43 15.31 -2.63 -0.27
CA LYS A 43 16.16 -1.86 -1.20
C LYS A 43 15.39 -1.31 -2.42
N SER A 44 14.16 -0.85 -2.19
CA SER A 44 13.30 -0.25 -3.21
C SER A 44 13.04 1.25 -2.93
N ASN A 45 12.49 1.96 -3.92
CA ASN A 45 12.09 3.35 -3.74
C ASN A 45 11.08 3.48 -2.61
N ALA A 46 11.29 4.44 -1.73
CA ALA A 46 10.44 4.68 -0.58
C ALA A 46 9.87 6.10 -0.60
N SER A 47 8.73 6.29 0.08
CA SER A 47 8.14 7.60 0.30
C SER A 47 9.15 8.58 0.93
N PRO A 48 9.23 9.82 0.47
CA PRO A 48 10.05 10.85 1.12
C PRO A 48 9.39 11.43 2.37
N TYR A 49 8.12 11.13 2.62
CA TYR A 49 7.29 11.76 3.66
C TYR A 49 7.26 11.01 4.98
N LEU A 50 7.37 9.69 4.94
CA LEU A 50 7.65 8.84 6.10
C LEU A 50 8.95 8.10 5.82
N LYS A 51 9.99 8.45 6.56
CA LYS A 51 11.32 7.88 6.37
C LYS A 51 11.50 6.66 7.25
N THR A 52 12.23 5.69 6.73
CA THR A 52 12.62 4.48 7.45
C THR A 52 14.14 4.35 7.44
N THR A 53 14.72 4.14 8.61
CA THR A 53 16.09 3.65 8.76
C THR A 53 16.07 2.29 9.45
N HIS A 54 17.05 1.46 9.19
CA HIS A 54 17.15 0.14 9.82
C HIS A 54 18.60 -0.34 9.88
N ASN A 55 18.83 -1.26 10.77
CA ASN A 55 19.98 -2.16 10.72
C ASN A 55 19.48 -3.59 10.44
N GLY A 56 20.40 -4.55 10.38
CA GLY A 56 20.09 -5.93 10.05
C GLY A 56 19.82 -6.19 8.56
N GLU A 57 19.89 -7.45 8.20
CA GLU A 57 19.68 -7.90 6.83
C GLU A 57 18.24 -8.34 6.61
N TRP A 58 17.63 -7.85 5.51
CA TRP A 58 16.29 -8.14 5.09
C TRP A 58 16.25 -8.63 3.66
N LYS A 59 15.45 -9.65 3.38
CA LYS A 59 15.18 -10.16 2.05
C LYS A 59 13.83 -9.67 1.55
N GLY A 60 13.83 -9.03 0.38
CA GLY A 60 12.65 -8.39 -0.19
C GLY A 60 11.91 -9.22 -1.22
N PHE A 61 10.57 -9.14 -1.19
CA PHE A 61 9.68 -9.75 -2.17
C PHE A 61 8.60 -8.75 -2.60
N ARG A 62 8.19 -8.81 -3.85
CA ARG A 62 7.12 -7.96 -4.41
C ARG A 62 6.17 -8.77 -5.26
N ASN A 63 4.89 -8.48 -5.18
CA ASN A 63 3.84 -9.12 -5.97
C ASN A 63 3.97 -8.86 -7.48
N SER A 64 4.65 -7.78 -7.87
CA SER A 64 4.90 -7.43 -9.27
C SER A 64 6.01 -8.26 -9.95
N VAL A 65 6.77 -9.03 -9.18
CA VAL A 65 7.88 -9.85 -9.69
C VAL A 65 7.41 -11.29 -9.81
N SER A 66 7.34 -11.82 -11.02
CA SER A 66 6.70 -13.11 -11.32
C SER A 66 7.33 -14.31 -10.62
N TYR A 67 8.66 -14.30 -10.42
CA TYR A 67 9.39 -15.37 -9.72
C TYR A 67 9.41 -15.22 -8.19
N HIS A 68 8.93 -14.10 -7.64
CA HIS A 68 8.70 -13.98 -6.21
C HIS A 68 7.44 -14.77 -5.83
N ARG A 69 7.59 -15.64 -4.86
CA ARG A 69 6.47 -16.49 -4.39
C ARG A 69 5.74 -15.83 -3.23
N SER A 70 4.44 -16.10 -3.17
CA SER A 70 3.60 -15.74 -2.02
C SER A 70 4.11 -16.39 -0.71
N PRO A 71 3.60 -15.95 0.46
CA PRO A 71 2.45 -15.06 0.59
C PRO A 71 2.78 -13.59 0.39
N PHE A 72 1.75 -12.82 -0.03
CA PHE A 72 1.76 -11.36 -0.04
C PHE A 72 0.52 -10.82 0.67
N GLY A 73 0.70 -9.71 1.38
CA GLY A 73 -0.39 -8.96 2.00
C GLY A 73 -0.98 -7.90 1.08
N LEU A 74 -1.91 -7.12 1.60
CA LEU A 74 -2.60 -6.01 0.93
C LEU A 74 -1.62 -5.03 0.27
N LEU A 75 -0.51 -4.72 0.93
CA LEU A 75 0.51 -3.79 0.42
C LEU A 75 1.38 -4.38 -0.71
N GLY A 76 1.17 -5.64 -1.09
CA GLY A 76 1.81 -6.27 -2.24
C GLY A 76 3.33 -6.47 -2.13
N ALA A 77 3.89 -6.25 -0.96
CA ALA A 77 5.31 -6.43 -0.67
C ALA A 77 5.50 -7.22 0.64
N ARG A 78 6.66 -7.84 0.79
CA ARG A 78 7.05 -8.58 2.00
C ARG A 78 8.55 -8.42 2.24
N ALA A 79 8.92 -8.22 3.50
CA ALA A 79 10.31 -8.24 3.96
C ALA A 79 10.51 -9.39 4.96
N GLU A 80 11.43 -10.31 4.68
CA GLU A 80 11.84 -11.37 5.60
C GLU A 80 13.10 -10.95 6.35
N LEU A 81 13.08 -11.02 7.69
CA LEU A 81 14.26 -10.78 8.51
C LEU A 81 15.22 -11.99 8.40
N ILE A 82 16.46 -11.72 8.01
CA ILE A 82 17.52 -12.74 7.89
C ILE A 82 18.32 -12.85 9.19
N ASP A 83 18.65 -11.71 9.78
CA ASP A 83 19.35 -11.66 11.06
C ASP A 83 18.43 -12.08 12.23
N SER A 84 19.00 -12.23 13.41
CA SER A 84 18.24 -12.51 14.64
C SER A 84 17.57 -11.26 15.22
N THR A 85 18.03 -10.09 14.83
CA THR A 85 17.54 -8.81 15.37
C THR A 85 17.60 -7.71 14.32
N SER A 86 16.69 -6.76 14.40
CA SER A 86 16.71 -5.52 13.61
C SER A 86 16.05 -4.38 14.37
N LEU A 87 16.75 -3.26 14.44
CA LEU A 87 16.19 -1.98 14.90
C LEU A 87 15.72 -1.20 13.67
N ILE A 88 14.44 -0.82 13.66
CA ILE A 88 13.83 -0.02 12.59
C ILE A 88 13.34 1.29 13.21
N THR A 89 13.68 2.42 12.59
CA THR A 89 13.12 3.72 13.00
C THR A 89 12.27 4.29 11.89
N PHE A 90 11.07 4.68 12.24
CA PHE A 90 10.13 5.41 11.40
C PHE A 90 10.05 6.84 11.88
N TYR A 91 10.09 7.81 10.98
CA TYR A 91 9.92 9.21 11.33
C TYR A 91 9.28 10.01 10.19
N VAL A 92 8.34 10.88 10.58
CA VAL A 92 7.64 11.76 9.67
C VAL A 92 8.56 12.89 9.21
N ASN A 93 8.61 13.15 7.92
CA ASN A 93 9.31 14.31 7.38
C ASN A 93 8.41 15.54 7.51
N LYS A 94 8.63 16.33 8.56
CA LYS A 94 7.81 17.50 8.93
C LYS A 94 7.75 18.60 7.86
N GLU A 95 8.75 18.66 6.98
CA GLU A 95 8.75 19.64 5.88
C GLU A 95 7.63 19.39 4.86
N HIS A 96 7.07 18.20 4.85
CA HIS A 96 6.15 17.76 3.80
C HIS A 96 4.90 17.05 4.30
N CYS A 97 4.73 16.91 5.60
CA CYS A 97 3.56 16.28 6.19
C CYS A 97 3.12 17.03 7.44
N VAL A 98 2.00 17.74 7.34
CA VAL A 98 1.51 18.63 8.41
C VAL A 98 0.80 17.85 9.52
N ASN A 99 0.13 16.75 9.21
CA ASN A 99 -0.72 16.00 10.15
C ASN A 99 -0.49 14.49 10.06
N CYS A 100 0.75 14.03 10.12
CA CYS A 100 1.08 12.60 10.07
C CYS A 100 1.45 12.02 11.45
N TYR A 101 0.90 12.58 12.50
CA TYR A 101 1.04 12.05 13.85
C TYR A 101 0.17 10.79 14.03
N PHE A 102 0.61 9.88 14.89
CA PHE A 102 -0.09 8.63 15.17
C PHE A 102 0.04 8.29 16.65
N ASP A 103 -0.94 7.58 17.18
CA ASP A 103 -0.94 7.01 18.53
C ASP A 103 -1.24 5.50 18.51
N GLN A 104 -1.37 4.91 17.32
CA GLN A 104 -1.52 3.47 17.14
C GLN A 104 -0.67 2.99 15.97
N ILE A 105 -0.05 1.82 16.17
CA ILE A 105 0.75 1.14 15.15
C ILE A 105 0.32 -0.32 15.09
N ASP A 106 -0.15 -0.75 13.92
CA ASP A 106 -0.44 -2.16 13.66
C ASP A 106 0.65 -2.72 12.76
N PHE A 107 1.28 -3.80 13.18
CA PHE A 107 2.24 -4.56 12.38
C PHE A 107 1.50 -5.74 11.73
N LEU A 108 1.56 -5.81 10.40
CA LEU A 108 1.07 -6.93 9.62
C LEU A 108 2.23 -7.91 9.43
N VAL A 109 2.18 -9.03 10.14
CA VAL A 109 3.32 -9.93 10.26
C VAL A 109 2.93 -11.38 10.08
N GLN A 110 3.91 -12.22 9.79
CA GLN A 110 3.85 -13.66 9.93
C GLN A 110 5.14 -14.13 10.59
N ASP A 111 5.00 -14.77 11.73
CA ASP A 111 6.10 -15.43 12.44
C ASP A 111 5.85 -16.93 12.50
N SER A 112 6.62 -17.70 11.74
CA SER A 112 6.38 -19.12 11.52
C SER A 112 6.49 -20.00 12.78
N LEU A 113 7.19 -19.51 13.82
CA LEU A 113 7.38 -20.23 15.07
C LEU A 113 6.89 -19.44 16.29
N ASN A 114 6.32 -18.26 16.10
CA ASN A 114 5.96 -17.31 17.16
C ASN A 114 7.13 -17.06 18.12
N ASN A 115 8.33 -16.88 17.56
CA ASN A 115 9.57 -16.76 18.33
C ASN A 115 10.30 -15.44 18.10
N HIS A 116 9.62 -14.43 17.56
CA HIS A 116 10.13 -13.06 17.45
C HIS A 116 9.26 -12.13 18.29
N CYS A 117 9.93 -11.30 19.07
CA CYS A 117 9.31 -10.20 19.81
C CYS A 117 9.41 -8.91 19.00
N ILE A 118 8.33 -8.13 18.97
CA ILE A 118 8.33 -6.74 18.50
C ILE A 118 8.25 -5.85 19.72
N GLU A 119 9.23 -5.01 19.93
CA GLU A 119 9.28 -4.03 21.00
C GLU A 119 9.30 -2.61 20.44
N ILE A 120 8.39 -1.76 20.92
CA ILE A 120 8.42 -0.33 20.63
C ILE A 120 9.24 0.35 21.72
N LEU A 121 10.35 0.99 21.33
CA LEU A 121 11.26 1.67 22.25
C LEU A 121 10.69 3.03 22.65
N THR A 122 9.71 3.02 23.56
CA THR A 122 9.07 4.20 24.14
C THR A 122 8.45 3.86 25.49
N ASP A 123 8.43 4.85 26.39
CA ASP A 123 7.76 4.74 27.70
C ASP A 123 6.24 5.02 27.62
N SER A 124 5.72 5.25 26.41
CA SER A 124 4.36 5.74 26.18
C SER A 124 3.36 4.67 25.77
N ILE A 125 3.67 3.37 25.94
CA ILE A 125 2.77 2.28 25.57
C ILE A 125 1.64 2.18 26.60
N VAL A 126 0.39 2.20 26.13
CA VAL A 126 -0.83 2.03 26.94
C VAL A 126 -1.34 0.60 26.86
N SER A 127 -1.37 0.03 25.67
CA SER A 127 -1.82 -1.34 25.44
C SER A 127 -1.13 -2.00 24.27
N ILE A 128 -1.06 -3.32 24.33
CA ILE A 128 -0.53 -4.18 23.28
C ILE A 128 -1.60 -5.24 23.03
N GLU A 129 -2.03 -5.37 21.78
CA GLU A 129 -2.92 -6.43 21.32
C GLU A 129 -2.16 -7.33 20.36
N LEU A 130 -2.10 -8.61 20.67
CA LEU A 130 -1.38 -9.60 19.88
C LEU A 130 -2.39 -10.56 19.23
N ASP A 131 -2.30 -10.67 17.91
CA ASP A 131 -2.97 -11.68 17.12
C ASP A 131 -1.93 -12.42 16.27
N THR A 132 -2.31 -13.52 15.64
CA THR A 132 -1.39 -14.40 14.88
C THR A 132 -0.74 -13.70 13.68
N ASP A 133 -1.43 -12.76 13.07
CA ASP A 133 -1.02 -12.05 11.85
C ASP A 133 -0.93 -10.53 12.03
N ARG A 134 -1.26 -10.02 13.23
CA ARG A 134 -1.24 -8.61 13.57
C ARG A 134 -0.80 -8.38 15.01
N GLN A 135 0.10 -7.44 15.21
CA GLN A 135 0.45 -6.93 16.54
C GLN A 135 0.18 -5.42 16.57
N SER A 136 -0.68 -4.99 17.47
CA SER A 136 -1.13 -3.62 17.61
C SER A 136 -0.60 -2.99 18.90
N PHE A 137 -0.07 -1.79 18.78
CA PHE A 137 0.46 -1.00 19.91
C PHE A 137 -0.26 0.34 19.97
N ILE A 138 -0.81 0.66 21.16
CA ILE A 138 -1.46 1.94 21.42
C ILE A 138 -0.56 2.76 22.34
N LEU A 139 -0.30 4.01 21.94
CA LEU A 139 0.54 4.96 22.65
C LEU A 139 -0.33 5.97 23.41
N SER A 140 0.17 6.50 24.52
CA SER A 140 -0.54 7.50 25.32
C SER A 140 -0.59 8.88 24.67
N ASN A 141 0.29 9.14 23.69
CA ASN A 141 0.40 10.43 23.05
C ASN A 141 0.59 10.25 21.53
N LEU A 142 0.15 11.26 20.78
CA LEU A 142 0.48 11.37 19.37
C LEU A 142 1.98 11.59 19.17
N VAL A 143 2.60 10.76 18.35
CA VAL A 143 4.02 10.84 18.01
C VAL A 143 4.23 10.99 16.51
N ASP A 144 5.38 11.49 16.11
CA ASP A 144 5.82 11.63 14.71
C ASP A 144 6.98 10.69 14.36
N SER A 145 7.46 9.95 15.35
CA SER A 145 8.56 9.01 15.18
C SER A 145 8.46 7.88 16.17
N VAL A 146 8.98 6.72 15.79
CA VAL A 146 9.04 5.54 16.64
C VAL A 146 10.22 4.68 16.24
N ALA A 147 10.90 4.10 17.25
CA ALA A 147 11.91 3.08 17.05
C ALA A 147 11.34 1.73 17.50
N VAL A 148 11.57 0.71 16.68
CA VAL A 148 11.03 -0.64 16.84
C VAL A 148 12.17 -1.64 16.81
N LEU A 149 12.31 -2.43 17.86
CA LEU A 149 13.22 -3.56 17.91
C LEU A 149 12.43 -4.84 17.58
N ILE A 150 12.95 -5.61 16.64
CA ILE A 150 12.46 -6.96 16.35
C ILE A 150 13.58 -7.91 16.71
N GLU A 151 13.31 -8.84 17.61
CA GLU A 151 14.31 -9.76 18.13
C GLU A 151 13.78 -11.20 18.19
N ARG A 152 14.64 -12.13 17.77
CA ARG A 152 14.35 -13.56 17.91
C ARG A 152 14.66 -14.02 19.32
N GLU A 153 13.67 -14.55 20.02
CA GLU A 153 13.77 -14.99 21.41
C GLU A 153 14.35 -16.39 21.58
N SER A 154 14.40 -17.18 20.50
CA SER A 154 14.89 -18.56 20.57
C SER A 154 16.00 -18.86 19.57
N HIS A 155 16.76 -19.94 19.83
CA HIS A 155 17.79 -20.43 18.90
C HIS A 155 17.20 -21.12 17.65
N GLU A 156 15.91 -21.46 17.64
CA GLU A 156 15.24 -22.03 16.49
C GLU A 156 15.07 -20.96 15.40
N LYS A 157 15.44 -21.33 14.18
CA LYS A 157 15.38 -20.42 13.04
C LYS A 157 13.97 -20.36 12.46
N GLY A 158 13.07 -19.63 13.11
CA GLY A 158 11.79 -19.22 12.54
C GLY A 158 11.97 -18.17 11.44
N LYS A 159 10.94 -18.02 10.59
CA LYS A 159 10.87 -16.97 9.59
C LYS A 159 9.94 -15.87 10.08
N PHE A 160 10.48 -14.68 10.22
CA PHE A 160 9.69 -13.48 10.46
C PHE A 160 9.50 -12.72 9.15
N SER A 161 8.27 -12.45 8.80
CA SER A 161 7.88 -11.72 7.60
C SER A 161 7.03 -10.51 7.97
N LEU A 162 7.44 -9.33 7.52
CA LEU A 162 6.69 -8.09 7.63
C LEU A 162 5.97 -7.83 6.29
N PHE A 163 4.64 -7.73 6.31
CA PHE A 163 3.82 -7.36 5.15
C PHE A 163 3.50 -5.87 5.11
N GLY A 164 3.72 -5.16 6.20
CA GLY A 164 3.55 -3.72 6.32
C GLY A 164 3.11 -3.29 7.70
N LEU A 165 2.77 -2.01 7.78
CA LEU A 165 2.27 -1.37 8.99
C LEU A 165 1.06 -0.51 8.67
N ASN A 166 0.23 -0.25 9.67
CA ASN A 166 -0.77 0.79 9.63
C ASN A 166 -0.49 1.78 10.77
N PHE A 167 -0.26 3.04 10.42
CA PHE A 167 -0.16 4.12 11.38
C PHE A 167 -1.51 4.80 11.46
N SER A 168 -2.16 4.73 12.59
CA SER A 168 -3.50 5.26 12.82
C SER A 168 -3.55 6.19 14.03
N SER A 169 -4.69 6.85 14.18
CA SER A 169 -4.98 7.70 15.33
C SER A 169 -6.44 7.50 15.74
N GLN A 170 -6.70 7.59 17.04
CA GLN A 170 -8.06 7.58 17.59
C GLN A 170 -8.84 8.87 17.28
N LEU A 171 -8.16 9.90 16.78
CA LEU A 171 -8.78 11.14 16.35
C LEU A 171 -9.62 10.94 15.08
N LYS A 172 -10.77 11.60 15.01
CA LYS A 172 -11.64 11.56 13.83
C LYS A 172 -11.00 12.28 12.65
N GLY A 173 -11.18 11.74 11.45
CA GLY A 173 -10.68 12.36 10.22
C GLY A 173 -10.80 11.44 9.01
N ILE A 174 -10.24 11.87 7.89
CA ILE A 174 -10.12 11.09 6.66
C ILE A 174 -8.72 10.48 6.60
N THR A 175 -8.64 9.16 6.71
CA THR A 175 -7.40 8.44 6.46
C THR A 175 -7.27 8.08 4.98
N TYR A 176 -6.15 8.44 4.37
CA TYR A 176 -5.85 8.14 2.98
C TYR A 176 -4.70 7.15 2.87
N HIS A 177 -5.03 5.92 2.54
CA HIS A 177 -4.08 4.82 2.40
C HIS A 177 -3.56 4.74 0.96
N SER A 178 -2.25 4.73 0.77
CA SER A 178 -1.62 4.54 -0.53
C SER A 178 -0.97 3.16 -0.61
N VAL A 179 -1.49 2.33 -1.50
CA VAL A 179 -1.02 0.97 -1.75
C VAL A 179 -0.45 0.89 -3.16
N GLY A 180 0.86 0.98 -3.27
CA GLY A 180 1.55 0.97 -4.56
C GLY A 180 2.79 0.10 -4.55
N VAL A 181 2.98 -0.67 -5.63
CA VAL A 181 4.19 -1.48 -5.82
C VAL A 181 4.77 -1.23 -7.21
N ASN A 182 6.05 -0.93 -7.26
CA ASN A 182 6.74 -0.70 -8.52
C ASN A 182 6.60 -1.90 -9.47
N GLY A 183 6.03 -1.64 -10.65
CA GLY A 183 5.75 -2.67 -11.65
C GLY A 183 4.44 -3.44 -11.45
N ALA A 184 3.62 -3.12 -10.43
CA ALA A 184 2.37 -3.84 -10.20
C ALA A 184 1.34 -3.61 -11.31
N SER A 185 0.69 -4.69 -11.70
CA SER A 185 -0.47 -4.80 -12.59
C SER A 185 -1.66 -5.32 -11.78
N VAL A 186 -2.85 -5.40 -12.39
CA VAL A 186 -4.03 -5.97 -11.70
C VAL A 186 -3.80 -7.42 -11.24
N PRO A 187 -3.23 -8.34 -12.05
CA PRO A 187 -2.86 -9.67 -11.60
C PRO A 187 -1.92 -9.71 -10.41
N SER A 188 -1.08 -8.66 -10.22
CA SER A 188 -0.19 -8.59 -9.06
C SER A 188 -0.97 -8.54 -7.74
N TYR A 189 -2.09 -7.83 -7.71
CA TYR A 189 -2.94 -7.74 -6.52
C TYR A 189 -3.79 -9.01 -6.32
N LEU A 190 -4.24 -9.65 -7.39
CA LEU A 190 -4.98 -10.92 -7.33
C LEU A 190 -4.16 -12.08 -6.77
N ARG A 191 -2.85 -11.98 -6.72
CA ARG A 191 -1.97 -12.99 -6.11
C ARG A 191 -1.58 -12.69 -4.66
N CYS A 192 -2.20 -11.68 -4.04
CA CYS A 192 -1.98 -11.35 -2.63
C CYS A 192 -2.92 -12.18 -1.77
N GLU A 193 -2.40 -13.24 -1.12
CA GLU A 193 -3.20 -14.20 -0.34
C GLU A 193 -3.92 -13.55 0.84
N TYR A 194 -3.26 -12.61 1.53
CA TYR A 194 -3.85 -11.90 2.69
C TYR A 194 -4.50 -10.56 2.31
N PHE A 195 -4.86 -10.38 1.03
CA PHE A 195 -5.44 -9.11 0.57
C PHE A 195 -6.74 -8.78 1.31
N MET A 196 -7.66 -9.74 1.35
CA MET A 196 -8.97 -9.53 1.97
C MET A 196 -8.89 -9.50 3.49
N ASP A 197 -8.07 -10.34 4.11
CA ASP A 197 -7.88 -10.34 5.56
C ASP A 197 -7.30 -9.01 6.07
N GLN A 198 -6.42 -8.39 5.29
CA GLN A 198 -5.76 -7.15 5.70
C GLN A 198 -6.53 -5.88 5.30
N ILE A 199 -7.43 -5.93 4.32
CA ILE A 199 -8.23 -4.76 3.94
C ILE A 199 -9.25 -4.38 5.03
N ASP A 200 -9.58 -5.32 5.93
CA ASP A 200 -10.44 -5.08 7.10
C ASP A 200 -9.88 -4.00 8.04
N LEU A 201 -8.56 -3.85 8.11
CA LEU A 201 -7.94 -2.76 8.87
C LEU A 201 -8.32 -1.37 8.36
N VAL A 202 -8.70 -1.29 7.09
CA VAL A 202 -9.00 -0.02 6.41
C VAL A 202 -10.49 0.28 6.43
N ASN A 203 -11.33 -0.76 6.32
CA ASN A 203 -12.78 -0.64 6.16
C ASN A 203 -13.14 0.48 5.18
N PRO A 204 -12.84 0.33 3.88
CA PRO A 204 -12.80 1.46 2.95
C PRO A 204 -14.18 1.93 2.51
N ASP A 205 -14.48 3.24 2.63
CA ASP A 205 -15.66 3.88 2.02
C ASP A 205 -15.45 4.22 0.53
N LEU A 206 -14.20 4.49 0.15
CA LEU A 206 -13.81 4.83 -1.21
C LEU A 206 -12.54 4.08 -1.61
N ILE A 207 -12.62 3.41 -2.74
CA ILE A 207 -11.51 2.68 -3.34
C ILE A 207 -11.12 3.33 -4.66
N ILE A 208 -9.87 3.75 -4.77
CA ILE A 208 -9.33 4.41 -5.96
C ILE A 208 -8.41 3.44 -6.68
N PHE A 209 -8.71 3.13 -7.92
CA PHE A 209 -7.84 2.32 -8.77
C PHE A 209 -7.04 3.19 -9.75
N SER A 210 -5.73 3.17 -9.58
CA SER A 210 -4.73 3.82 -10.45
C SER A 210 -3.77 2.77 -11.04
N ILE A 211 -4.33 1.62 -11.48
CA ILE A 211 -3.58 0.48 -12.00
C ILE A 211 -3.90 0.30 -13.47
N GLY A 212 -2.93 -0.13 -14.27
CA GLY A 212 -3.17 -0.49 -15.67
C GLY A 212 -2.05 -0.10 -16.62
N ILE A 213 -1.17 0.84 -16.24
CA ILE A 213 -0.04 1.23 -17.11
C ILE A 213 0.92 0.04 -17.32
N ASN A 214 1.14 -0.79 -16.28
CA ASN A 214 1.98 -1.96 -16.36
C ASN A 214 1.27 -3.12 -17.09
N ASP A 215 -0.05 -3.23 -16.95
CA ASP A 215 -0.86 -4.17 -17.73
C ASP A 215 -0.74 -3.84 -19.22
N ALA A 216 -0.99 -2.57 -19.60
CA ALA A 216 -0.91 -2.10 -20.98
C ALA A 216 0.54 -2.10 -21.54
N TYR A 217 1.56 -2.18 -20.67
CA TYR A 217 2.95 -2.27 -21.12
C TYR A 217 3.28 -3.63 -21.71
N GLU A 218 2.60 -4.69 -21.30
CA GLU A 218 2.85 -6.05 -21.77
C GLU A 218 2.47 -6.20 -23.26
N PRO A 219 3.36 -6.77 -24.12
CA PRO A 219 3.05 -6.99 -25.53
C PRO A 219 1.81 -7.88 -25.75
N SER A 220 1.55 -8.78 -24.83
CA SER A 220 0.40 -9.70 -24.84
C SER A 220 -0.87 -9.11 -24.21
N PHE A 221 -0.90 -7.79 -23.99
CA PHE A 221 -2.09 -7.13 -23.44
C PHE A 221 -3.34 -7.41 -24.25
N LEU A 222 -4.39 -7.87 -23.59
CA LEU A 222 -5.73 -8.08 -24.12
C LEU A 222 -6.73 -7.35 -23.21
N SER A 223 -7.51 -6.45 -23.80
CA SER A 223 -8.49 -5.64 -23.05
C SER A 223 -9.55 -6.50 -22.33
N GLU A 224 -9.91 -7.66 -22.89
CA GLU A 224 -10.84 -8.60 -22.26
C GLU A 224 -10.26 -9.26 -21.02
N THR A 225 -8.98 -9.69 -21.08
CA THR A 225 -8.26 -10.25 -19.92
C THR A 225 -8.07 -9.20 -18.85
N TYR A 226 -7.72 -7.99 -19.23
CA TYR A 226 -7.58 -6.86 -18.32
C TYR A 226 -8.92 -6.53 -17.63
N PHE A 227 -10.01 -6.48 -18.38
CA PHE A 227 -11.35 -6.31 -17.84
C PHE A 227 -11.69 -7.41 -16.82
N LYS A 228 -11.49 -8.67 -17.19
CA LYS A 228 -11.81 -9.83 -16.33
C LYS A 228 -11.01 -9.80 -15.02
N ASN A 229 -9.73 -9.50 -15.09
CA ASN A 229 -8.88 -9.42 -13.89
C ASN A 229 -9.35 -8.30 -12.94
N TYR A 230 -9.67 -7.13 -13.49
CA TYR A 230 -10.20 -6.02 -12.71
C TYR A 230 -11.57 -6.35 -12.10
N ASP A 231 -12.44 -6.91 -12.91
CA ASP A 231 -13.79 -7.34 -12.50
C ASP A 231 -13.71 -8.34 -11.33
N THR A 232 -12.77 -9.28 -11.40
CA THR A 232 -12.52 -10.22 -10.31
C THR A 232 -12.08 -9.49 -9.04
N LEU A 233 -11.12 -8.57 -9.12
CA LEU A 233 -10.63 -7.82 -7.96
C LEU A 233 -11.73 -6.97 -7.33
N ILE A 234 -12.54 -6.29 -8.16
CA ILE A 234 -13.64 -5.44 -7.68
C ILE A 234 -14.71 -6.29 -7.00
N ASN A 235 -15.08 -7.43 -7.60
CA ASN A 235 -16.09 -8.31 -7.03
C ASN A 235 -15.66 -8.89 -5.68
N LEU A 236 -14.39 -9.31 -5.53
CA LEU A 236 -13.85 -9.74 -4.24
C LEU A 236 -14.01 -8.65 -3.17
N ILE A 237 -13.72 -7.40 -3.51
CA ILE A 237 -13.87 -6.30 -2.57
C ILE A 237 -15.35 -6.01 -2.28
N LYS A 238 -16.22 -6.00 -3.31
CA LYS A 238 -17.66 -5.75 -3.16
C LYS A 238 -18.37 -6.81 -2.32
N GLU A 239 -17.92 -8.03 -2.38
CA GLU A 239 -18.48 -9.13 -1.59
C GLU A 239 -18.38 -8.82 -0.08
N GLN A 240 -17.29 -8.20 0.36
CA GLN A 240 -17.05 -7.84 1.76
C GLN A 240 -17.49 -6.41 2.08
N TYR A 241 -17.35 -5.47 1.11
CA TYR A 241 -17.67 -4.05 1.26
C TYR A 241 -18.68 -3.61 0.18
N PRO A 242 -19.96 -4.03 0.26
CA PRO A 242 -20.97 -3.75 -0.76
C PRO A 242 -21.28 -2.26 -0.91
N ASP A 243 -21.09 -1.46 0.14
CA ASP A 243 -21.35 -0.03 0.16
C ASP A 243 -20.14 0.83 -0.26
N ALA A 244 -18.99 0.20 -0.50
CA ALA A 244 -17.79 0.93 -0.93
C ALA A 244 -17.96 1.53 -2.32
N ASN A 245 -17.53 2.77 -2.49
CA ASN A 245 -17.54 3.47 -3.76
C ASN A 245 -16.23 3.25 -4.53
N PHE A 246 -16.30 3.32 -5.86
CA PHE A 246 -15.14 3.09 -6.74
C PHE A 246 -14.85 4.30 -7.62
N LEU A 247 -13.58 4.72 -7.60
CA LEU A 247 -13.04 5.73 -8.52
C LEU A 247 -11.92 5.10 -9.34
N PHE A 248 -12.01 5.21 -10.66
CA PHE A 248 -10.97 4.77 -11.57
C PHE A 248 -10.22 5.98 -12.14
N THR A 249 -8.89 5.98 -12.03
CA THR A 249 -8.08 6.97 -12.72
C THR A 249 -7.50 6.35 -13.97
N THR A 250 -7.74 6.93 -15.13
CA THR A 250 -7.18 6.42 -16.36
C THR A 250 -5.67 6.56 -16.38
N ASN A 251 -4.98 5.66 -17.10
CA ASN A 251 -3.52 5.72 -17.21
C ASN A 251 -3.12 6.94 -18.06
N ASN A 252 -1.96 7.51 -17.74
CA ASN A 252 -1.26 8.41 -18.67
C ASN A 252 -0.77 7.65 -19.91
N ASP A 253 -0.29 8.38 -20.90
CA ASP A 253 0.42 7.79 -22.03
C ASP A 253 1.75 7.14 -21.61
N SER A 254 2.30 6.31 -22.47
CA SER A 254 3.58 5.66 -22.20
C SER A 254 4.28 5.25 -23.49
N TYR A 255 5.59 5.04 -23.38
CA TYR A 255 6.41 4.53 -24.50
C TYR A 255 6.89 3.11 -24.20
N TYR A 256 6.57 2.17 -25.09
CA TYR A 256 7.11 0.82 -25.01
C TYR A 256 8.62 0.85 -25.26
N LYS A 257 9.37 0.27 -24.33
CA LYS A 257 10.85 0.30 -24.34
C LYS A 257 11.45 1.71 -24.51
N ARG A 258 10.73 2.76 -24.09
CA ARG A 258 11.12 4.18 -24.24
C ARG A 258 11.35 4.61 -25.70
N LYS A 259 10.79 3.92 -26.68
CA LYS A 259 11.02 4.17 -28.11
C LYS A 259 9.74 4.31 -28.91
N VAL A 260 8.73 3.51 -28.63
CA VAL A 260 7.51 3.44 -29.44
C VAL A 260 6.33 3.82 -28.58
N VAL A 261 5.47 4.68 -29.09
CA VAL A 261 4.21 5.05 -28.43
C VAL A 261 3.39 3.79 -28.12
N ASN A 262 2.93 3.66 -26.90
CA ASN A 262 2.17 2.49 -26.46
C ASN A 262 0.67 2.70 -26.66
N GLU A 263 0.14 2.34 -27.81
CA GLU A 263 -1.28 2.50 -28.12
C GLU A 263 -2.23 1.67 -27.23
N ARG A 264 -1.71 0.62 -26.58
CA ARG A 264 -2.51 -0.22 -25.66
C ARG A 264 -3.05 0.53 -24.44
N VAL A 265 -2.47 1.68 -24.09
CA VAL A 265 -3.00 2.54 -23.02
C VAL A 265 -4.37 3.09 -23.36
N VAL A 266 -4.67 3.30 -24.65
CA VAL A 266 -6.00 3.74 -25.10
C VAL A 266 -7.04 2.64 -24.90
N GLU A 267 -6.67 1.39 -25.17
CA GLU A 267 -7.57 0.25 -24.94
C GLU A 267 -7.76 -0.02 -23.43
N ALA A 268 -6.72 0.16 -22.63
CA ALA A 268 -6.83 0.12 -21.17
C ALA A 268 -7.78 1.21 -20.65
N LYS A 269 -7.64 2.46 -21.14
CA LYS A 269 -8.55 3.56 -20.82
C LYS A 269 -10.00 3.19 -21.13
N LYS A 270 -10.30 2.74 -22.36
CA LYS A 270 -11.66 2.31 -22.77
C LYS A 270 -12.21 1.23 -21.85
N THR A 271 -11.35 0.31 -21.41
CA THR A 271 -11.72 -0.77 -20.49
C THR A 271 -12.07 -0.23 -19.10
N MET A 272 -11.35 0.75 -18.59
CA MET A 272 -11.68 1.41 -17.31
C MET A 272 -13.06 2.09 -17.34
N TYR A 273 -13.43 2.71 -18.47
CA TYR A 273 -14.79 3.26 -18.64
C TYR A 273 -15.88 2.17 -18.58
N LYS A 274 -15.62 0.99 -19.19
CA LYS A 274 -16.55 -0.15 -19.12
C LYS A 274 -16.68 -0.68 -17.69
N LEU A 275 -15.57 -0.75 -16.95
CA LEU A 275 -15.55 -1.18 -15.55
C LEU A 275 -16.33 -0.20 -14.66
N ALA A 276 -16.09 1.11 -14.80
CA ALA A 276 -16.81 2.13 -14.07
C ALA A 276 -18.31 2.03 -14.30
N LYS A 277 -18.74 1.88 -15.58
CA LYS A 277 -20.16 1.69 -15.92
C LYS A 277 -20.74 0.41 -15.32
N LYS A 278 -19.99 -0.70 -15.33
CA LYS A 278 -20.47 -1.99 -14.80
C LYS A 278 -20.64 -1.94 -13.29
N HIS A 279 -19.73 -1.29 -12.59
CA HIS A 279 -19.65 -1.30 -11.14
C HIS A 279 -20.23 -0.05 -10.46
N ASP A 280 -20.90 0.81 -11.22
CA ASP A 280 -21.47 2.08 -10.76
C ASP A 280 -20.42 2.99 -10.11
N GLY A 281 -19.24 3.01 -10.73
CA GLY A 281 -18.09 3.78 -10.27
C GLY A 281 -17.90 5.07 -11.06
N VAL A 282 -17.01 5.92 -10.57
CA VAL A 282 -16.64 7.21 -11.19
C VAL A 282 -15.33 7.09 -11.95
N ILE A 283 -15.18 7.83 -13.04
CA ILE A 283 -13.93 7.99 -13.79
C ILE A 283 -13.32 9.37 -13.56
N TRP A 284 -12.04 9.39 -13.25
CA TRP A 284 -11.19 10.56 -13.44
C TRP A 284 -10.29 10.31 -14.65
N ASP A 285 -10.58 11.01 -15.75
CA ASP A 285 -9.85 10.82 -17.02
C ASP A 285 -8.51 11.56 -17.03
N LEU A 286 -7.56 11.03 -16.24
CA LEU A 286 -6.21 11.56 -16.13
C LEU A 286 -5.50 11.60 -17.50
N PHE A 287 -5.72 10.59 -18.36
CA PHE A 287 -5.16 10.54 -19.70
C PHE A 287 -5.47 11.81 -20.51
N SER A 288 -6.75 12.20 -20.54
CA SER A 288 -7.17 13.41 -21.29
C SER A 288 -6.71 14.70 -20.63
N ILE A 289 -6.70 14.75 -19.29
CA ILE A 289 -6.23 15.92 -18.52
C ILE A 289 -4.74 16.18 -18.76
N MET A 290 -3.94 15.12 -18.92
CA MET A 290 -2.51 15.21 -19.19
C MET A 290 -2.17 15.49 -20.66
N GLY A 291 -3.17 15.62 -21.55
CA GLY A 291 -2.95 15.93 -22.96
C GLY A 291 -3.13 14.74 -23.91
N GLY A 292 -3.40 13.56 -23.41
CA GLY A 292 -3.61 12.35 -24.21
C GLY A 292 -2.34 11.71 -24.71
N MET A 293 -2.35 11.17 -25.94
CA MET A 293 -1.19 10.54 -26.54
C MET A 293 -0.13 11.57 -26.93
N ASN A 294 1.14 11.25 -26.64
CA ASN A 294 2.32 12.09 -26.91
C ASN A 294 2.33 13.40 -26.11
N SER A 295 1.77 13.41 -24.93
CA SER A 295 1.78 14.56 -24.01
C SER A 295 3.07 14.73 -23.22
#